data_0d1b83ea2d130a34bf74ad5814fbfe12
#
_entry.id   0d1b83ea2d130a34bf74ad5814fbfe12
#
_cell.length_a   1.000
_cell.length_b   1.000
_cell.length_c   1.000
_cell.angle_alpha   90.00
_cell.angle_beta   90.00
_cell.angle_gamma   90.00
#
_symmetry.space_group_name_H-M   'P 1'
#
loop_
_entity.id
_entity.type
_entity.pdbx_description
1 polymer ?
#
loop_
_entity_poly.entity_id
_entity_poly.type
_entity_poly.pdbx_seq_one_letter_code
_entity_poly.pdbx_strand_id
1 'polypeptide(L)'
;LASLLRPHATPKKASARKWLPELRKECDFLIVLACLPAREAVQLAVDNSTIDIIVTGFKHQMSDLPARINQSTILYAEDEGKILGELRFSVVRGQKVDVQPRNHPLTRNVKDEPGMAALISQAKAAISQEQRALVSQSAPLPVSAGTLSFATSARCAPCHAAPFDVWQKSQHAHAIEILKKEKKEFDSSCVGCHVTGNGRPGGFVNLNQTPQLANVQCEACHGSGIQHAEKPAEAKMARLTADACLTCHTKSNSPEFEFASYWSKIKH
;
A
#
# COMPACT_ATOMS: atom_id res chain seq x y z
N LEU A 1 -28.08 4.41 0.79
CA LEU A 1 -26.70 3.93 1.07
C LEU A 1 -26.51 3.53 2.56
N ALA A 2 -27.28 4.05 3.50
CA ALA A 2 -27.14 3.74 4.93
C ALA A 2 -27.72 2.39 5.37
N SER A 3 -28.41 1.64 4.51
CA SER A 3 -29.00 0.33 4.87
C SER A 3 -28.09 -0.88 4.65
N LEU A 4 -26.87 -0.68 4.16
CA LEU A 4 -25.95 -1.76 3.77
C LEU A 4 -24.98 -2.23 4.88
N LEU A 5 -25.00 -1.60 6.04
CA LEU A 5 -24.15 -1.96 7.18
C LEU A 5 -24.96 -2.63 8.29
N ARG A 6 -25.65 -3.74 7.99
CA ARG A 6 -26.24 -4.58 9.04
C ARG A 6 -25.25 -5.70 9.40
N PRO A 7 -25.03 -5.96 10.71
CA PRO A 7 -24.10 -6.98 11.19
C PRO A 7 -24.50 -8.44 10.86
N HIS A 8 -25.65 -8.65 10.24
CA HIS A 8 -26.12 -9.95 9.75
C HIS A 8 -26.28 -9.91 8.23
N ALA A 9 -25.15 -9.92 7.51
CA ALA A 9 -25.18 -10.07 6.06
C ALA A 9 -25.83 -11.39 5.69
N THR A 10 -26.95 -11.34 4.96
CA THR A 10 -27.55 -12.53 4.34
C THR A 10 -26.50 -13.22 3.48
N PRO A 11 -26.38 -14.56 3.49
CA PRO A 11 -25.42 -15.26 2.66
C PRO A 11 -25.49 -14.76 1.21
N LYS A 12 -24.35 -14.45 0.61
CA LYS A 12 -24.23 -13.83 -0.72
C LYS A 12 -25.10 -14.51 -1.79
N LYS A 13 -25.12 -15.86 -1.80
CA LYS A 13 -25.94 -16.66 -2.71
C LYS A 13 -27.45 -16.51 -2.48
N ALA A 14 -27.88 -16.40 -1.23
CA ALA A 14 -29.30 -16.22 -0.91
C ALA A 14 -29.79 -14.82 -1.34
N SER A 15 -29.00 -13.80 -1.14
CA SER A 15 -29.31 -12.45 -1.61
C SER A 15 -29.39 -12.38 -3.13
N ALA A 16 -28.44 -12.96 -3.86
CA ALA A 16 -28.47 -13.00 -5.31
C ALA A 16 -29.72 -13.74 -5.84
N ARG A 17 -30.04 -14.92 -5.32
CA ARG A 17 -31.21 -15.68 -5.74
C ARG A 17 -32.53 -14.95 -5.50
N LYS A 18 -32.60 -14.14 -4.44
CA LYS A 18 -33.81 -13.36 -4.14
C LYS A 18 -33.97 -12.15 -5.03
N TRP A 19 -32.88 -11.36 -5.19
CA TRP A 19 -33.02 -10.02 -5.77
C TRP A 19 -32.80 -9.97 -7.27
N LEU A 20 -31.90 -10.79 -7.83
CA LEU A 20 -31.57 -10.69 -9.26
C LEU A 20 -32.78 -10.97 -10.18
N PRO A 21 -33.64 -11.98 -9.93
CA PRO A 21 -34.83 -12.20 -10.76
C PRO A 21 -35.84 -11.05 -10.69
N GLU A 22 -35.99 -10.41 -9.53
CA GLU A 22 -36.92 -9.28 -9.38
C GLU A 22 -36.37 -8.04 -10.11
N LEU A 23 -35.10 -7.71 -9.88
CA LEU A 23 -34.45 -6.57 -10.56
C LEU A 23 -34.46 -6.74 -12.08
N ARG A 24 -34.32 -7.96 -12.60
CA ARG A 24 -34.34 -8.21 -14.03
C ARG A 24 -35.70 -7.90 -14.66
N LYS A 25 -36.79 -7.99 -13.93
CA LYS A 25 -38.13 -7.60 -14.43
C LYS A 25 -38.28 -6.09 -14.60
N GLU A 26 -37.47 -5.30 -13.85
CA GLU A 26 -37.54 -3.86 -13.79
C GLU A 26 -36.52 -3.15 -14.70
N CYS A 27 -35.59 -3.89 -15.33
CA CYS A 27 -34.52 -3.30 -16.16
C CYS A 27 -34.20 -4.14 -17.38
N ASP A 28 -33.82 -3.44 -18.46
CA ASP A 28 -33.37 -4.05 -19.73
C ASP A 28 -31.89 -4.50 -19.64
N PHE A 29 -31.14 -3.97 -18.67
CA PHE A 29 -29.70 -4.21 -18.52
C PHE A 29 -29.31 -4.24 -17.05
N LEU A 30 -28.69 -5.35 -16.60
CA LEU A 30 -28.38 -5.60 -15.20
C LEU A 30 -26.88 -5.59 -14.95
N ILE A 31 -26.40 -4.61 -14.19
CA ILE A 31 -25.01 -4.52 -13.72
C ILE A 31 -24.96 -4.85 -12.24
N VAL A 32 -24.10 -5.80 -11.87
CA VAL A 32 -23.87 -6.19 -10.47
C VAL A 32 -22.50 -5.71 -10.01
N LEU A 33 -22.47 -4.88 -8.98
CA LEU A 33 -21.24 -4.52 -8.26
C LEU A 33 -21.04 -5.50 -7.12
N ALA A 34 -19.96 -6.28 -7.18
CA ALA A 34 -19.73 -7.38 -6.26
C ALA A 34 -18.32 -7.35 -5.66
N CYS A 35 -18.21 -7.26 -4.35
CA CYS A 35 -16.93 -7.46 -3.66
C CYS A 35 -16.70 -8.97 -3.46
N LEU A 36 -16.28 -9.66 -4.53
CA LEU A 36 -16.11 -11.11 -4.58
C LEU A 36 -14.75 -11.47 -5.17
N PRO A 37 -14.10 -12.56 -4.69
CA PRO A 37 -12.99 -13.18 -5.39
C PRO A 37 -13.40 -13.60 -6.82
N ALA A 38 -12.46 -13.61 -7.78
CA ALA A 38 -12.73 -13.93 -9.19
C ALA A 38 -13.49 -15.26 -9.35
N ARG A 39 -13.12 -16.30 -8.60
CA ARG A 39 -13.79 -17.58 -8.61
C ARG A 39 -15.27 -17.49 -8.21
N GLU A 40 -15.58 -16.68 -7.20
CA GLU A 40 -16.96 -16.48 -6.74
C GLU A 40 -17.75 -15.61 -7.74
N ALA A 41 -17.10 -14.62 -8.39
CA ALA A 41 -17.72 -13.82 -9.44
C ALA A 41 -18.07 -14.67 -10.67
N VAL A 42 -17.18 -15.59 -11.08
CA VAL A 42 -17.45 -16.58 -12.13
C VAL A 42 -18.64 -17.47 -11.73
N GLN A 43 -18.66 -17.98 -10.51
CA GLN A 43 -19.77 -18.81 -10.03
C GLN A 43 -21.10 -18.04 -9.99
N LEU A 44 -21.05 -16.73 -9.63
CA LEU A 44 -22.24 -15.88 -9.67
C LEU A 44 -22.78 -15.74 -11.10
N ALA A 45 -21.92 -15.58 -12.10
CA ALA A 45 -22.32 -15.53 -13.50
C ALA A 45 -22.87 -16.87 -14.01
N VAL A 46 -22.29 -17.99 -13.57
CA VAL A 46 -22.79 -19.34 -13.91
C VAL A 46 -24.17 -19.57 -13.33
N ASP A 47 -24.36 -19.23 -12.04
CA ASP A 47 -25.61 -19.46 -11.32
C ASP A 47 -26.75 -18.51 -11.77
N ASN A 48 -26.43 -17.39 -12.42
CA ASN A 48 -27.38 -16.33 -12.77
C ASN A 48 -27.14 -15.80 -14.20
N SER A 49 -27.69 -16.47 -15.19
CA SER A 49 -27.55 -16.12 -16.62
C SER A 49 -28.22 -14.80 -17.01
N THR A 50 -28.97 -14.17 -16.11
CA THR A 50 -29.67 -12.89 -16.35
C THR A 50 -28.80 -11.66 -16.10
N ILE A 51 -27.58 -11.82 -15.58
CA ILE A 51 -26.65 -10.71 -15.34
C ILE A 51 -25.92 -10.39 -16.65
N ASP A 52 -25.89 -9.11 -17.02
CA ASP A 52 -25.17 -8.65 -18.21
C ASP A 52 -23.72 -8.33 -17.90
N ILE A 53 -23.46 -7.62 -16.77
CA ILE A 53 -22.12 -7.23 -16.35
C ILE A 53 -21.97 -7.48 -14.85
N ILE A 54 -20.79 -8.02 -14.46
CA ILE A 54 -20.35 -8.09 -13.07
C ILE A 54 -19.06 -7.26 -12.97
N VAL A 55 -19.08 -6.23 -12.13
CA VAL A 55 -17.86 -5.50 -11.74
C VAL A 55 -17.45 -5.99 -10.37
N THR A 56 -16.28 -6.61 -10.27
CA THR A 56 -15.74 -7.10 -9.00
C THR A 56 -14.42 -6.41 -8.67
N GLY A 57 -14.27 -6.05 -7.39
CA GLY A 57 -13.03 -5.52 -6.81
C GLY A 57 -12.70 -6.33 -5.57
N PHE A 58 -11.67 -7.16 -5.63
CA PHE A 58 -11.17 -7.93 -4.50
C PHE A 58 -9.65 -7.92 -4.52
N LYS A 59 -9.03 -7.68 -3.36
CA LYS A 59 -7.58 -7.54 -3.23
C LYS A 59 -6.81 -8.63 -3.97
N HIS A 60 -5.82 -8.22 -4.73
CA HIS A 60 -4.80 -9.08 -5.36
C HIS A 60 -5.27 -10.05 -6.46
N GLN A 61 -6.37 -9.76 -7.13
CA GLN A 61 -6.76 -10.54 -8.31
C GLN A 61 -6.69 -9.68 -9.56
N MET A 62 -5.50 -9.65 -10.14
CA MET A 62 -5.29 -9.04 -11.46
C MET A 62 -5.72 -10.05 -12.53
N SER A 63 -6.74 -9.70 -13.29
CA SER A 63 -6.95 -10.23 -14.63
C SER A 63 -7.09 -9.03 -15.55
N ASP A 64 -6.10 -8.82 -16.39
CA ASP A 64 -6.08 -7.71 -17.36
C ASP A 64 -7.18 -7.85 -18.42
N LEU A 65 -7.83 -9.01 -18.48
CA LEU A 65 -8.82 -9.32 -19.48
C LEU A 65 -10.18 -9.58 -18.83
N PRO A 66 -11.26 -9.00 -19.37
CA PRO A 66 -12.61 -9.35 -18.96
C PRO A 66 -12.89 -10.82 -19.23
N ALA A 67 -13.47 -11.51 -18.28
CA ALA A 67 -13.93 -12.87 -18.49
C ALA A 67 -15.36 -12.85 -19.01
N ARG A 68 -15.65 -13.62 -20.05
CA ARG A 68 -17.02 -13.81 -20.57
C ARG A 68 -17.53 -15.19 -20.13
N ILE A 69 -18.58 -15.20 -19.33
CA ILE A 69 -19.21 -16.40 -18.81
C ILE A 69 -20.71 -16.35 -19.18
N ASN A 70 -21.17 -17.28 -19.99
CA ASN A 70 -22.50 -17.25 -20.60
C ASN A 70 -22.70 -15.91 -21.34
N GLN A 71 -23.70 -15.12 -20.92
CA GLN A 71 -23.90 -13.76 -21.45
C GLN A 71 -23.29 -12.66 -20.57
N SER A 72 -22.80 -13.00 -19.36
CA SER A 72 -22.22 -12.05 -18.44
C SER A 72 -20.78 -11.71 -18.83
N THR A 73 -20.43 -10.43 -18.74
CA THR A 73 -19.03 -9.94 -18.81
C THR A 73 -18.57 -9.60 -17.42
N ILE A 74 -17.49 -10.22 -16.95
CA ILE A 74 -16.89 -9.94 -15.64
C ILE A 74 -15.73 -8.99 -15.83
N LEU A 75 -15.78 -7.85 -15.14
CA LEU A 75 -14.77 -6.82 -15.11
C LEU A 75 -14.12 -6.81 -13.72
N TYR A 76 -12.81 -6.64 -13.70
CA TYR A 76 -12.04 -6.56 -12.47
C TYR A 76 -11.60 -5.12 -12.23
N ALA A 77 -12.02 -4.54 -11.11
CA ALA A 77 -11.52 -3.25 -10.65
C ALA A 77 -10.22 -3.48 -9.86
N GLU A 78 -9.18 -2.74 -10.20
CA GLU A 78 -7.92 -2.79 -9.48
C GLU A 78 -7.94 -2.04 -8.15
N ASP A 79 -7.06 -2.46 -7.27
CA ASP A 79 -6.78 -1.82 -5.99
C ASP A 79 -6.08 -0.46 -6.19
N GLU A 80 -6.22 0.43 -5.20
CA GLU A 80 -5.48 1.68 -5.05
C GLU A 80 -5.74 2.75 -6.13
N GLY A 81 -6.76 2.58 -6.98
CA GLY A 81 -7.12 3.57 -7.98
C GLY A 81 -6.03 3.80 -9.05
N LYS A 82 -5.18 2.81 -9.31
CA LYS A 82 -4.11 2.90 -10.32
C LYS A 82 -4.58 2.72 -11.74
N ILE A 83 -5.73 2.09 -11.93
CA ILE A 83 -6.34 1.85 -13.24
C ILE A 83 -7.78 2.33 -13.24
N LEU A 84 -8.13 3.13 -14.24
CA LEU A 84 -9.51 3.48 -14.54
C LEU A 84 -10.07 2.50 -15.56
N GLY A 85 -11.05 1.69 -15.16
CA GLY A 85 -11.83 0.84 -16.07
C GLY A 85 -12.87 1.65 -16.82
N GLU A 86 -12.85 1.58 -18.13
CA GLU A 86 -13.88 2.12 -19.03
C GLU A 86 -14.65 0.97 -19.66
N LEU A 87 -15.98 1.07 -19.65
CA LEU A 87 -16.85 0.14 -20.33
C LEU A 87 -17.73 0.89 -21.31
N ARG A 88 -17.56 0.63 -22.59
CA ARG A 88 -18.47 1.13 -23.64
C ARG A 88 -19.40 0.03 -24.08
N PHE A 89 -20.67 0.33 -24.18
CA PHE A 89 -21.68 -0.62 -24.65
C PHE A 89 -22.86 0.10 -25.32
N SER A 90 -23.54 -0.61 -26.20
CA SER A 90 -24.79 -0.17 -26.84
C SER A 90 -25.93 -1.04 -26.36
N VAL A 91 -27.04 -0.48 -25.96
CA VAL A 91 -28.25 -1.22 -25.60
C VAL A 91 -29.23 -1.11 -26.77
N VAL A 92 -29.56 -2.24 -27.39
CA VAL A 92 -30.61 -2.33 -28.41
C VAL A 92 -31.72 -3.19 -27.83
N ARG A 93 -32.97 -2.76 -27.92
CA ARG A 93 -34.14 -3.46 -27.35
C ARG A 93 -34.10 -4.98 -27.65
N GLY A 94 -33.92 -5.76 -26.62
CA GLY A 94 -33.97 -7.24 -26.64
C GLY A 94 -32.76 -7.93 -27.27
N GLN A 95 -31.70 -7.21 -27.66
CA GLN A 95 -30.46 -7.80 -28.20
C GLN A 95 -29.22 -7.31 -27.52
N LYS A 96 -28.25 -8.19 -27.52
CA LYS A 96 -26.94 -8.09 -26.88
C LYS A 96 -26.18 -6.86 -27.31
N VAL A 97 -25.72 -6.25 -26.34
CA VAL A 97 -24.82 -5.13 -26.25
C VAL A 97 -23.43 -5.52 -26.69
N ASP A 98 -22.83 -4.76 -27.58
CA ASP A 98 -21.41 -4.84 -27.88
C ASP A 98 -20.63 -4.19 -26.73
N VAL A 99 -20.00 -5.04 -25.89
CA VAL A 99 -19.31 -4.61 -24.68
C VAL A 99 -17.84 -4.47 -24.99
N GLN A 100 -17.30 -3.26 -24.91
CA GLN A 100 -15.89 -2.94 -25.17
C GLN A 100 -15.23 -2.40 -23.90
N PRO A 101 -14.60 -3.26 -23.10
CA PRO A 101 -13.86 -2.84 -21.93
C PRO A 101 -12.50 -2.26 -22.33
N ARG A 102 -12.07 -1.23 -21.61
CA ARG A 102 -10.72 -0.65 -21.69
C ARG A 102 -10.18 -0.36 -20.30
N ASN A 103 -8.91 -0.60 -20.11
CA ASN A 103 -8.17 -0.20 -18.91
C ASN A 103 -7.26 0.98 -19.25
N HIS A 104 -7.37 2.03 -18.46
CA HIS A 104 -6.55 3.24 -18.57
C HIS A 104 -5.62 3.32 -17.35
N PRO A 105 -4.33 2.95 -17.46
CA PRO A 105 -3.40 3.10 -16.36
C PRO A 105 -3.22 4.58 -16.00
N LEU A 106 -3.44 4.91 -14.73
CA LEU A 106 -3.24 6.26 -14.20
C LEU A 106 -1.77 6.43 -13.82
N THR A 107 -0.94 6.65 -14.82
CA THR A 107 0.50 6.87 -14.67
C THR A 107 0.81 8.31 -14.33
N ARG A 108 2.07 8.62 -13.99
CA ARG A 108 2.56 9.99 -13.75
C ARG A 108 2.36 10.94 -14.94
N ASN A 109 2.08 10.42 -16.13
CA ASN A 109 1.81 11.22 -17.33
C ASN A 109 0.37 11.74 -17.38
N VAL A 110 -0.53 11.20 -16.57
CA VAL A 110 -1.90 11.72 -16.41
C VAL A 110 -1.82 12.95 -15.52
N LYS A 111 -2.26 14.09 -16.05
CA LYS A 111 -2.25 15.35 -15.29
C LYS A 111 -3.33 15.34 -14.22
N ASP A 112 -2.98 15.81 -13.04
CA ASP A 112 -3.95 16.02 -11.97
C ASP A 112 -4.96 17.11 -12.37
N GLU A 113 -6.22 16.92 -12.00
CA GLU A 113 -7.21 17.98 -12.08
C GLU A 113 -6.91 19.02 -10.98
N PRO A 114 -6.77 20.33 -11.33
CA PRO A 114 -6.27 21.34 -10.37
C PRO A 114 -7.11 21.51 -9.11
N GLY A 115 -8.44 21.45 -9.23
CA GLY A 115 -9.34 21.56 -8.07
C GLY A 115 -9.22 20.37 -7.13
N MET A 116 -9.11 19.16 -7.68
CA MET A 116 -8.90 17.93 -6.91
C MET A 116 -7.51 17.92 -6.25
N ALA A 117 -6.47 18.34 -6.96
CA ALA A 117 -5.12 18.46 -6.40
C ALA A 117 -5.07 19.43 -5.20
N ALA A 118 -5.77 20.56 -5.29
CA ALA A 118 -5.89 21.51 -4.19
C ALA A 118 -6.64 20.90 -2.99
N LEU A 119 -7.76 20.22 -3.24
CA LEU A 119 -8.55 19.55 -2.19
C LEU A 119 -7.73 18.46 -1.48
N ILE A 120 -7.02 17.62 -2.23
CA ILE A 120 -6.13 16.59 -1.67
C ILE A 120 -5.02 17.22 -0.85
N SER A 121 -4.42 18.33 -1.30
CA SER A 121 -3.39 19.03 -0.55
C SER A 121 -3.90 19.58 0.79
N GLN A 122 -5.12 20.13 0.80
CA GLN A 122 -5.77 20.60 2.02
C GLN A 122 -6.08 19.42 2.98
N ALA A 123 -6.62 18.33 2.46
CA ALA A 123 -6.93 17.14 3.26
C ALA A 123 -5.66 16.54 3.88
N LYS A 124 -4.57 16.41 3.11
CA LYS A 124 -3.26 15.95 3.62
C LYS A 124 -2.74 16.87 4.74
N ALA A 125 -2.87 18.18 4.58
CA ALA A 125 -2.44 19.14 5.60
C ALA A 125 -3.24 18.99 6.90
N ALA A 126 -4.56 18.86 6.81
CA ALA A 126 -5.45 18.68 7.97
C ALA A 126 -5.13 17.35 8.70
N ILE A 127 -4.99 16.24 7.98
CA ILE A 127 -4.63 14.93 8.55
C ILE A 127 -3.26 15.00 9.24
N SER A 128 -2.27 15.61 8.60
CA SER A 128 -0.94 15.76 9.21
C SER A 128 -0.97 16.60 10.49
N GLN A 129 -1.78 17.65 10.51
CA GLN A 129 -1.97 18.49 11.71
C GLN A 129 -2.62 17.70 12.85
N GLU A 130 -3.66 16.92 12.57
CA GLU A 130 -4.32 16.07 13.56
C GLU A 130 -3.36 15.00 14.10
N GLN A 131 -2.62 14.32 13.23
CA GLN A 131 -1.62 13.32 13.62
C GLN A 131 -0.52 13.93 14.51
N ARG A 132 -0.03 15.13 14.18
CA ARG A 132 0.93 15.86 15.03
C ARG A 132 0.36 16.17 16.40
N ALA A 133 -0.89 16.62 16.47
CA ALA A 133 -1.57 16.90 17.73
C ALA A 133 -1.71 15.63 18.60
N LEU A 134 -2.09 14.50 18.01
CA LEU A 134 -2.17 13.21 18.70
C LEU A 134 -0.80 12.76 19.24
N VAL A 135 0.24 12.88 18.43
CA VAL A 135 1.61 12.53 18.81
C VAL A 135 2.12 13.45 19.94
N SER A 136 1.80 14.75 19.92
CA SER A 136 2.23 15.68 20.96
C SER A 136 1.52 15.44 22.30
N GLN A 137 0.30 14.90 22.27
CA GLN A 137 -0.47 14.53 23.46
C GLN A 137 -0.08 13.15 24.02
N SER A 138 0.60 12.33 23.22
CA SER A 138 1.08 11.04 23.69
C SER A 138 2.20 11.27 24.71
N ALA A 139 1.99 10.78 25.94
CA ALA A 139 3.05 10.81 26.95
C ALA A 139 4.31 10.14 26.37
N PRO A 140 5.52 10.69 26.62
CA PRO A 140 6.75 10.02 26.25
C PRO A 140 6.69 8.60 26.83
N LEU A 141 6.79 7.59 25.97
CA LEU A 141 7.00 6.24 26.47
C LEU A 141 8.24 6.30 27.36
N PRO A 142 8.19 5.74 28.59
CA PRO A 142 9.37 5.69 29.42
C PRO A 142 10.40 4.87 28.64
N VAL A 143 11.32 5.56 27.97
CA VAL A 143 12.54 4.97 27.49
C VAL A 143 13.30 4.64 28.78
N SER A 144 13.17 3.40 29.21
CA SER A 144 13.96 2.92 30.33
C SER A 144 15.40 3.22 29.97
N ALA A 145 16.02 4.14 30.70
CA ALA A 145 17.40 4.50 30.51
C ALA A 145 18.21 3.19 30.67
N GLY A 146 18.67 2.65 29.53
CA GLY A 146 19.36 1.37 29.47
C GLY A 146 18.96 0.46 28.30
N THR A 147 17.90 0.72 27.57
CA THR A 147 17.47 -0.14 26.47
C THR A 147 17.34 0.61 25.14
N LEU A 148 18.38 1.34 24.73
CA LEU A 148 18.53 1.65 23.33
C LEU A 148 18.84 0.33 22.62
N SER A 149 17.87 -0.20 21.86
CA SER A 149 18.10 -1.40 21.06
C SER A 149 18.81 -1.08 19.74
N PHE A 150 19.08 0.20 19.45
CA PHE A 150 19.70 0.70 18.23
C PHE A 150 20.81 1.71 18.53
N ALA A 151 21.98 1.51 17.92
CA ALA A 151 23.17 2.34 18.13
C ALA A 151 23.17 3.62 17.31
N THR A 152 22.40 3.67 16.21
CA THR A 152 22.38 4.71 15.16
C THR A 152 23.62 4.72 14.27
N SER A 153 23.45 5.27 13.04
CA SER A 153 24.55 5.37 12.06
C SER A 153 25.71 6.22 12.56
N ALA A 154 25.45 7.22 13.40
CA ALA A 154 26.49 8.08 13.98
C ALA A 154 27.49 7.28 14.83
N ARG A 155 27.05 6.24 15.51
CA ARG A 155 27.94 5.39 16.30
C ARG A 155 28.72 4.38 15.44
N CYS A 156 28.24 4.10 14.24
CA CYS A 156 28.93 3.23 13.28
C CYS A 156 30.08 3.96 12.55
N ALA A 157 29.91 5.25 12.26
CA ALA A 157 30.81 6.06 11.45
C ALA A 157 32.30 6.03 11.86
N PRO A 158 32.69 6.09 13.16
CA PRO A 158 34.10 6.13 13.53
C PRO A 158 34.90 4.89 13.10
N CYS A 159 34.26 3.72 13.08
CA CYS A 159 34.92 2.47 12.70
C CYS A 159 34.62 2.08 11.24
N HIS A 160 33.51 2.53 10.67
CA HIS A 160 33.02 2.19 9.35
C HIS A 160 32.90 3.43 8.45
N ALA A 161 33.95 4.26 8.34
CA ALA A 161 33.91 5.52 7.60
C ALA A 161 33.53 5.35 6.12
N ALA A 162 34.12 4.41 5.39
CA ALA A 162 33.80 4.19 3.98
C ALA A 162 32.36 3.70 3.76
N PRO A 163 31.84 2.69 4.48
CA PRO A 163 30.41 2.33 4.47
C PRO A 163 29.49 3.50 4.82
N PHE A 164 29.85 4.29 5.82
CA PHE A 164 29.06 5.46 6.23
C PHE A 164 28.97 6.51 5.10
N ASP A 165 30.06 6.78 4.40
CA ASP A 165 30.08 7.71 3.26
C ASP A 165 29.18 7.26 2.11
N VAL A 166 29.15 5.96 1.80
CA VAL A 166 28.23 5.39 0.80
C VAL A 166 26.79 5.59 1.23
N TRP A 167 26.47 5.24 2.49
CA TRP A 167 25.13 5.41 3.04
C TRP A 167 24.69 6.88 3.06
N GLN A 168 25.53 7.77 3.52
CA GLN A 168 25.21 9.21 3.67
C GLN A 168 24.83 9.86 2.34
N LYS A 169 25.41 9.40 1.22
CA LYS A 169 25.12 9.87 -0.13
C LYS A 169 23.89 9.18 -0.76
N SER A 170 23.36 8.16 -0.12
CA SER A 170 22.22 7.40 -0.63
C SER A 170 20.88 8.03 -0.24
N GLN A 171 19.81 7.64 -0.95
CA GLN A 171 18.45 8.04 -0.62
C GLN A 171 17.99 7.49 0.75
N HIS A 172 18.60 6.42 1.25
CA HIS A 172 18.31 5.86 2.56
C HIS A 172 18.63 6.84 3.69
N ALA A 173 19.71 7.59 3.59
CA ALA A 173 20.08 8.61 4.58
C ALA A 173 19.12 9.81 4.62
N HIS A 174 18.26 9.95 3.63
CA HIS A 174 17.31 11.04 3.46
C HIS A 174 15.86 10.56 3.36
N ALA A 175 15.59 9.31 3.75
CA ALA A 175 14.31 8.65 3.52
C ALA A 175 13.12 9.37 4.16
N ILE A 176 13.29 10.01 5.33
CA ILE A 176 12.21 10.73 6.00
C ILE A 176 11.83 12.05 5.32
N GLU A 177 12.77 12.66 4.57
CA GLU A 177 12.56 13.97 3.97
C GLU A 177 11.43 13.96 2.92
N ILE A 178 11.30 12.85 2.18
CA ILE A 178 10.19 12.72 1.23
C ILE A 178 8.84 12.66 1.95
N LEU A 179 8.78 12.01 3.11
CA LEU A 179 7.55 11.97 3.90
C LEU A 179 7.19 13.36 4.46
N LYS A 180 8.18 14.12 4.93
CA LYS A 180 7.96 15.51 5.36
C LYS A 180 7.45 16.39 4.22
N LYS A 181 8.03 16.26 3.03
CA LYS A 181 7.59 16.98 1.82
C LYS A 181 6.14 16.65 1.47
N GLU A 182 5.77 15.37 1.59
CA GLU A 182 4.41 14.89 1.31
C GLU A 182 3.46 15.03 2.50
N LYS A 183 3.90 15.57 3.64
CA LYS A 183 3.16 15.70 4.91
C LYS A 183 2.68 14.35 5.45
N LYS A 184 3.48 13.31 5.30
CA LYS A 184 3.22 11.92 5.70
C LYS A 184 4.16 11.40 6.78
N GLU A 185 4.95 12.25 7.39
CA GLU A 185 5.93 11.87 8.42
C GLU A 185 5.33 11.30 9.70
N PHE A 186 4.00 11.34 9.84
CA PHE A 186 3.24 10.70 10.93
C PHE A 186 2.36 9.54 10.45
N ASP A 187 2.30 9.27 9.15
CA ASP A 187 1.52 8.18 8.57
C ASP A 187 2.21 6.83 8.84
N SER A 188 1.60 6.02 9.72
CA SER A 188 2.14 4.72 10.12
C SER A 188 2.33 3.74 8.95
N SER A 189 1.56 3.89 7.86
CA SER A 189 1.70 3.06 6.66
C SER A 189 2.95 3.41 5.84
N CYS A 190 3.47 4.62 5.98
CA CYS A 190 4.64 5.11 5.27
C CYS A 190 5.92 5.02 6.11
N VAL A 191 5.81 5.44 7.37
CA VAL A 191 6.95 5.62 8.28
C VAL A 191 7.77 4.35 8.45
N GLY A 192 7.12 3.16 8.50
CA GLY A 192 7.80 1.88 8.75
C GLY A 192 8.98 1.59 7.81
N CYS A 193 8.88 2.04 6.54
CA CYS A 193 9.94 1.87 5.53
C CYS A 193 10.91 3.05 5.46
N HIS A 194 10.68 4.14 6.19
CA HIS A 194 11.45 5.38 6.11
C HIS A 194 12.24 5.72 7.38
N VAL A 195 12.26 4.81 8.35
CA VAL A 195 12.94 4.98 9.64
C VAL A 195 13.62 3.67 10.08
N THR A 196 14.34 3.72 11.20
CA THR A 196 15.06 2.57 11.73
C THR A 196 14.36 1.99 12.95
N GLY A 197 14.09 0.69 12.92
CA GLY A 197 13.56 -0.05 14.07
C GLY A 197 12.09 0.20 14.39
N ASN A 198 11.29 0.72 13.47
CA ASN A 198 9.84 0.90 13.69
C ASN A 198 9.17 -0.41 14.11
N GLY A 199 8.34 -0.36 15.15
CA GLY A 199 7.66 -1.52 15.71
C GLY A 199 8.55 -2.50 16.50
N ARG A 200 9.84 -2.18 16.70
CA ARG A 200 10.77 -2.99 17.52
C ARG A 200 11.06 -2.30 18.84
N PRO A 201 11.33 -3.06 19.93
CA PRO A 201 11.71 -2.47 21.20
C PRO A 201 12.90 -1.52 21.06
N GLY A 202 12.79 -0.30 21.59
CA GLY A 202 13.82 0.74 21.50
C GLY A 202 14.06 1.32 20.09
N GLY A 203 13.21 0.97 19.11
CA GLY A 203 13.26 1.51 17.76
C GLY A 203 12.50 2.83 17.60
N PHE A 204 12.31 3.24 16.36
CA PHE A 204 11.62 4.49 16.05
C PHE A 204 10.17 4.49 16.55
N VAL A 205 9.80 5.52 17.28
CA VAL A 205 8.44 5.76 17.77
C VAL A 205 7.78 6.89 16.95
N ASN A 206 8.39 8.08 16.98
CA ASN A 206 8.00 9.24 16.18
C ASN A 206 9.14 10.27 16.19
N LEU A 207 9.02 11.31 15.34
CA LEU A 207 10.07 12.34 15.21
C LEU A 207 10.28 13.20 16.45
N ASN A 208 9.34 13.25 17.39
CA ASN A 208 9.47 14.01 18.63
C ASN A 208 10.21 13.19 19.71
N GLN A 209 10.00 11.88 19.77
CA GLN A 209 10.51 11.00 20.81
C GLN A 209 11.85 10.35 20.43
N THR A 210 11.99 9.93 19.19
CA THR A 210 13.18 9.22 18.70
C THR A 210 13.69 9.77 17.36
N PRO A 211 13.93 11.10 17.23
CA PRO A 211 14.36 11.72 15.97
C PRO A 211 15.69 11.15 15.45
N GLN A 212 16.56 10.65 16.35
CA GLN A 212 17.84 10.02 16.00
C GLN A 212 17.70 8.72 15.21
N LEU A 213 16.52 8.10 15.18
CA LEU A 213 16.21 6.89 14.42
C LEU A 213 15.46 7.19 13.12
N ALA A 214 15.32 8.47 12.75
CA ALA A 214 14.84 8.86 11.43
C ALA A 214 15.77 8.33 10.34
N ASN A 215 15.22 8.15 9.15
CA ASN A 215 15.89 7.58 7.98
C ASN A 215 16.17 6.06 8.10
N VAL A 216 16.48 5.46 6.97
CA VAL A 216 16.86 4.04 6.86
C VAL A 216 18.36 3.95 7.13
N GLN A 217 18.74 3.72 8.39
CA GLN A 217 20.14 3.68 8.83
C GLN A 217 20.73 2.27 8.71
N CYS A 218 22.02 2.12 9.07
CA CYS A 218 22.74 0.85 8.98
C CYS A 218 21.97 -0.33 9.59
N GLU A 219 21.38 -0.11 10.76
CA GLU A 219 20.67 -1.14 11.52
C GLU A 219 19.31 -1.53 10.96
N ALA A 220 18.77 -0.75 10.02
CA ALA A 220 17.56 -1.16 9.29
C ALA A 220 17.82 -2.40 8.42
N CYS A 221 19.05 -2.54 7.91
CA CYS A 221 19.49 -3.66 7.10
C CYS A 221 20.26 -4.71 7.92
N HIS A 222 21.20 -4.26 8.76
CA HIS A 222 22.13 -5.14 9.48
C HIS A 222 21.60 -5.63 10.84
N GLY A 223 20.42 -5.16 11.28
CA GLY A 223 19.89 -5.45 12.61
C GLY A 223 20.52 -4.57 13.70
N SER A 224 20.06 -4.73 14.95
CA SER A 224 20.58 -3.95 16.09
C SER A 224 22.08 -4.11 16.28
N GLY A 225 22.80 -3.00 16.30
CA GLY A 225 24.26 -2.94 16.39
C GLY A 225 24.81 -2.59 17.77
N ILE A 226 23.99 -2.46 18.81
CA ILE A 226 24.44 -2.02 20.14
C ILE A 226 25.54 -2.91 20.69
N GLN A 227 25.31 -4.23 20.72
CA GLN A 227 26.29 -5.17 21.24
C GLN A 227 27.58 -5.18 20.42
N HIS A 228 27.45 -5.07 19.09
CA HIS A 228 28.59 -4.95 18.20
C HIS A 228 29.38 -3.66 18.50
N ALA A 229 28.72 -2.53 18.66
CA ALA A 229 29.34 -1.25 18.90
C ALA A 229 30.06 -1.21 20.30
N GLU A 230 29.62 -2.02 21.26
CA GLU A 230 30.25 -2.16 22.56
C GLU A 230 31.43 -3.18 22.56
N LYS A 231 31.22 -4.28 21.82
CA LYS A 231 32.16 -5.42 21.79
C LYS A 231 32.33 -5.95 20.35
N PRO A 232 33.03 -5.22 19.48
CA PRO A 232 33.10 -5.53 18.04
C PRO A 232 33.73 -6.89 17.73
N ALA A 233 34.64 -7.37 18.59
CA ALA A 233 35.28 -8.66 18.41
C ALA A 233 34.37 -9.84 18.78
N GLU A 234 33.46 -9.63 19.74
CA GLU A 234 32.62 -10.71 20.29
C GLU A 234 31.25 -10.78 19.56
N ALA A 235 30.66 -9.64 19.23
CA ALA A 235 29.34 -9.56 18.61
C ALA A 235 29.45 -9.17 17.12
N LYS A 236 29.02 -10.05 16.24
CA LYS A 236 29.00 -9.77 14.79
C LYS A 236 27.62 -9.34 14.33
N MET A 237 27.60 -8.41 13.38
CA MET A 237 26.36 -8.00 12.70
C MET A 237 25.85 -9.09 11.75
N ALA A 238 24.54 -9.10 11.51
CA ALA A 238 23.94 -10.01 10.57
C ALA A 238 24.47 -9.79 9.14
N ARG A 239 24.67 -10.90 8.42
CA ARG A 239 25.02 -10.83 7.01
C ARG A 239 23.81 -10.41 6.20
N LEU A 240 23.96 -9.39 5.39
CA LEU A 240 22.86 -8.87 4.56
C LEU A 240 22.50 -9.87 3.46
N THR A 241 21.20 -10.12 3.28
CA THR A 241 20.61 -10.87 2.18
C THR A 241 19.64 -9.99 1.38
N ALA A 242 19.30 -10.40 0.16
CA ALA A 242 18.32 -9.69 -0.66
C ALA A 242 16.95 -9.53 0.04
N ASP A 243 16.59 -10.47 0.92
CA ASP A 243 15.31 -10.44 1.66
C ASP A 243 15.18 -9.21 2.57
N ALA A 244 16.29 -8.70 3.10
CA ALA A 244 16.28 -7.47 3.89
C ALA A 244 15.77 -6.27 3.07
N CYS A 245 16.04 -6.23 1.79
CA CYS A 245 15.55 -5.17 0.89
C CYS A 245 14.04 -5.29 0.66
N LEU A 246 13.54 -6.53 0.55
CA LEU A 246 12.14 -6.81 0.23
C LEU A 246 11.16 -6.46 1.36
N THR A 247 11.66 -6.18 2.56
CA THR A 247 10.82 -5.69 3.66
C THR A 247 10.19 -4.32 3.35
N CYS A 248 10.85 -3.50 2.53
CA CYS A 248 10.40 -2.18 2.12
C CYS A 248 10.16 -2.07 0.60
N HIS A 249 11.04 -2.69 -0.21
CA HIS A 249 10.95 -2.68 -1.67
C HIS A 249 10.01 -3.78 -2.18
N THR A 250 8.72 -3.62 -1.92
CA THR A 250 7.67 -4.50 -2.45
C THR A 250 7.23 -4.03 -3.84
N LYS A 251 6.54 -4.88 -4.59
CA LYS A 251 5.96 -4.48 -5.89
C LYS A 251 5.02 -3.28 -5.78
N SER A 252 4.31 -3.14 -4.67
CA SER A 252 3.42 -2.02 -4.40
C SER A 252 4.18 -0.72 -4.16
N ASN A 253 5.25 -0.76 -3.35
CA ASN A 253 5.97 0.44 -2.91
C ASN A 253 7.14 0.80 -3.83
N SER A 254 7.67 -0.17 -4.54
CA SER A 254 8.84 -0.01 -5.42
C SER A 254 8.72 -0.93 -6.63
N PRO A 255 7.78 -0.66 -7.55
CA PRO A 255 7.47 -1.55 -8.67
C PRO A 255 8.65 -1.80 -9.62
N GLU A 256 9.58 -0.86 -9.68
CA GLU A 256 10.80 -0.93 -10.51
C GLU A 256 12.00 -1.52 -9.74
N PHE A 257 11.79 -2.04 -8.52
CA PHE A 257 12.89 -2.59 -7.74
C PHE A 257 13.46 -3.83 -8.43
N GLU A 258 14.76 -3.76 -8.72
CA GLU A 258 15.58 -4.86 -9.19
C GLU A 258 16.84 -4.90 -8.32
N PHE A 259 17.09 -6.04 -7.68
CA PHE A 259 18.11 -6.15 -6.63
C PHE A 259 19.51 -5.73 -7.11
N ALA A 260 19.96 -6.20 -8.27
CA ALA A 260 21.33 -5.94 -8.72
C ALA A 260 21.56 -4.45 -8.98
N SER A 261 20.60 -3.77 -9.61
CA SER A 261 20.70 -2.35 -9.91
C SER A 261 20.60 -1.46 -8.65
N TYR A 262 19.74 -1.83 -7.69
CA TYR A 262 19.61 -1.11 -6.43
C TYR A 262 20.79 -1.38 -5.51
N TRP A 263 21.24 -2.63 -5.43
CA TRP A 263 22.41 -3.03 -4.65
C TRP A 263 23.67 -2.27 -5.06
N SER A 264 23.88 -2.06 -6.36
CA SER A 264 25.04 -1.32 -6.86
C SER A 264 25.17 0.10 -6.29
N LYS A 265 24.05 0.72 -5.85
CA LYS A 265 23.98 2.09 -5.32
C LYS A 265 24.26 2.18 -3.83
N ILE A 266 24.22 1.07 -3.10
CA ILE A 266 24.34 1.07 -1.62
C ILE A 266 25.37 0.07 -1.09
N LYS A 267 25.87 -0.82 -1.92
CA LYS A 267 26.91 -1.79 -1.51
C LYS A 267 28.17 -1.08 -1.01
N HIS A 268 28.76 -1.59 0.00
CA HIS A 268 29.96 -1.12 0.63
C HIS A 268 30.78 -2.25 1.27
#